data_f1ab840e8f9052ef2e2776b53ca526ea
#
_entry.id   f1ab840e8f9052ef2e2776b53ca526ea
#
_cell.length_a   1.000
_cell.length_b   1.000
_cell.length_c   1.000
_cell.angle_alpha   90.00
_cell.angle_beta   90.00
_cell.angle_gamma   90.00
#
_symmetry.space_group_name_H-M   'P 1'
#
loop_
_entity.id
_entity.type
_entity.pdbx_description
1 polymer ?
#
loop_
_entity_poly.entity_id
_entity_poly.type
_entity_poly.pdbx_seq_one_letter_code
_entity_poly.pdbx_strand_id
1 'polypeptide(L)'
;MQLEDYISAGRLNIYTDVLKLKPGEELGGYNWNKAVSAAMQPLMHCLEVTLRNAIDYSIRHARLPGAAGHWRTDTNWIFDLPRYIGDKTWIRQNKRYKIDARGQKLMRDGKPVYDRTAWEEDCIRKVSKRIRAAGKAPTAERVISGLDFGFWTNFLTKNYDEPRNRSLLWPQLLPSVFPGAPAGTPRHVLEKKFTRIRDLRNRLAHHEAVWKFQEEDPVTGAPDYNRPVYGLQASLQLLRRAWKDMLEALSWLSPARHAAFLAEGHHLRFEALATHDGLLSFTGRAQLMHDLNVRRSKENRKLLRGLGQQKIIRLTSRTRIIAIIGPDFIRTL
;
A
#
# COMPACT_ATOMS: atom_id res chain seq x y z
N MET A 1 -17.79 -27.96 -11.66
CA MET A 1 -17.13 -26.64 -11.66
C MET A 1 -15.68 -26.84 -12.07
N GLN A 2 -15.24 -26.13 -13.06
CA GLN A 2 -13.83 -26.07 -13.46
C GLN A 2 -13.09 -25.11 -12.54
N LEU A 3 -11.76 -25.13 -12.54
CA LEU A 3 -10.93 -24.25 -11.68
C LEU A 3 -11.23 -22.77 -11.91
N GLU A 4 -11.47 -22.40 -13.15
CA GLU A 4 -11.78 -21.04 -13.60
C GLU A 4 -13.11 -20.51 -13.04
N ASP A 5 -14.08 -21.41 -12.75
CA ASP A 5 -15.37 -21.02 -12.17
C ASP A 5 -15.19 -20.39 -10.76
N TYR A 6 -14.16 -20.80 -10.02
CA TYR A 6 -13.84 -20.26 -8.69
C TYR A 6 -13.18 -18.89 -8.73
N ILE A 7 -12.63 -18.47 -9.87
CA ILE A 7 -11.92 -17.19 -10.02
C ILE A 7 -12.82 -16.11 -10.64
N SER A 8 -13.85 -16.49 -11.36
CA SER A 8 -14.74 -15.71 -12.23
C SER A 8 -14.11 -15.27 -13.55
N ALA A 9 -14.91 -15.31 -14.62
CA ALA A 9 -14.51 -14.89 -15.96
C ALA A 9 -14.03 -13.42 -15.99
N GLY A 10 -14.72 -12.51 -15.29
CA GLY A 10 -14.34 -11.10 -15.26
C GLY A 10 -12.94 -10.84 -14.66
N ARG A 11 -12.46 -11.72 -13.77
CA ARG A 11 -11.09 -11.64 -13.23
C ARG A 11 -10.04 -12.25 -14.17
N LEU A 12 -10.42 -13.19 -15.01
CA LEU A 12 -9.52 -13.85 -15.95
C LEU A 12 -9.42 -13.11 -17.28
N ASN A 13 -10.54 -12.64 -17.83
CA ASN A 13 -10.58 -12.01 -19.15
C ASN A 13 -9.71 -10.75 -19.26
N ILE A 14 -9.46 -10.04 -18.16
CA ILE A 14 -8.56 -8.86 -18.19
C ILE A 14 -7.13 -9.20 -18.64
N TYR A 15 -6.70 -10.45 -18.50
CA TYR A 15 -5.36 -10.88 -18.94
C TYR A 15 -5.26 -11.01 -20.46
N THR A 16 -6.33 -11.43 -21.13
CA THR A 16 -6.42 -11.43 -22.60
C THR A 16 -6.84 -10.05 -23.12
N ASP A 17 -7.84 -9.43 -22.51
CA ASP A 17 -8.44 -8.19 -23.03
C ASP A 17 -7.52 -6.97 -22.86
N VAL A 18 -6.89 -6.83 -21.70
CA VAL A 18 -6.06 -5.67 -21.34
C VAL A 18 -4.58 -5.98 -21.43
N LEU A 19 -4.10 -7.05 -20.80
CA LEU A 19 -2.69 -7.41 -20.78
C LEU A 19 -2.22 -8.01 -22.11
N LYS A 20 -3.16 -8.49 -22.94
CA LYS A 20 -2.95 -9.08 -24.26
C LYS A 20 -2.16 -10.39 -24.22
N LEU A 21 -2.43 -11.23 -23.21
CA LEU A 21 -1.96 -12.60 -23.18
C LEU A 21 -2.71 -13.46 -24.24
N LYS A 22 -2.11 -14.57 -24.60
CA LYS A 22 -2.76 -15.53 -25.49
C LYS A 22 -3.89 -16.27 -24.77
N PRO A 23 -4.96 -16.67 -25.47
CA PRO A 23 -5.98 -17.52 -24.90
C PRO A 23 -5.37 -18.79 -24.27
N GLY A 24 -5.82 -19.12 -23.05
CA GLY A 24 -5.30 -20.23 -22.24
C GLY A 24 -4.13 -19.88 -21.33
N GLU A 25 -3.63 -18.63 -21.34
CA GLU A 25 -2.57 -18.15 -20.44
C GLU A 25 -3.13 -17.36 -19.24
N GLU A 26 -4.43 -17.15 -19.15
CA GLU A 26 -5.10 -16.27 -18.18
C GLU A 26 -4.80 -16.69 -16.74
N LEU A 27 -4.86 -17.99 -16.45
CA LEU A 27 -4.58 -18.54 -15.13
C LEU A 27 -3.11 -18.34 -14.74
N GLY A 28 -2.20 -18.49 -15.70
CA GLY A 28 -0.78 -18.17 -15.51
C GLY A 28 -0.56 -16.71 -15.17
N GLY A 29 -1.19 -15.80 -15.94
CA GLY A 29 -1.18 -14.37 -15.67
C GLY A 29 -1.75 -14.01 -14.30
N TYR A 30 -2.85 -14.64 -13.92
CA TYR A 30 -3.46 -14.47 -12.59
C TYR A 30 -2.50 -14.91 -11.46
N ASN A 31 -1.84 -16.05 -11.60
CA ASN A 31 -0.86 -16.53 -10.62
C ASN A 31 0.38 -15.62 -10.56
N TRP A 32 0.85 -15.12 -11.71
CA TRP A 32 1.89 -14.11 -11.77
C TRP A 32 1.49 -12.84 -11.00
N ASN A 33 0.27 -12.33 -11.19
CA ASN A 33 -0.22 -11.17 -10.44
C ASN A 33 -0.19 -11.41 -8.92
N LYS A 34 -0.55 -12.62 -8.47
CA LYS A 34 -0.46 -12.98 -7.04
C LYS A 34 0.98 -12.93 -6.52
N ALA A 35 1.93 -13.45 -7.30
CA ALA A 35 3.36 -13.45 -6.95
C ALA A 35 3.91 -12.02 -6.88
N VAL A 36 3.60 -11.17 -7.88
CA VAL A 36 3.95 -9.74 -7.89
C VAL A 36 3.33 -9.02 -6.69
N SER A 37 2.05 -9.23 -6.44
CA SER A 37 1.34 -8.65 -5.28
C SER A 37 2.01 -9.02 -3.96
N ALA A 38 2.37 -10.30 -3.78
CA ALA A 38 3.09 -10.78 -2.61
C ALA A 38 4.49 -10.15 -2.47
N ALA A 39 5.19 -9.92 -3.59
CA ALA A 39 6.50 -9.27 -3.58
C ALA A 39 6.44 -7.77 -3.22
N MET A 40 5.29 -7.12 -3.41
CA MET A 40 5.07 -5.71 -3.06
C MET A 40 4.74 -5.50 -1.58
N GLN A 41 4.22 -6.51 -0.88
CA GLN A 41 3.76 -6.40 0.51
C GLN A 41 4.83 -5.91 1.50
N PRO A 42 6.10 -6.39 1.48
CA PRO A 42 7.11 -5.91 2.42
C PRO A 42 7.36 -4.40 2.33
N LEU A 43 7.42 -3.84 1.12
CA LEU A 43 7.58 -2.40 0.93
C LEU A 43 6.35 -1.61 1.39
N MET A 44 5.15 -2.14 1.11
CA MET A 44 3.90 -1.52 1.55
C MET A 44 3.82 -1.47 3.09
N HIS A 45 4.20 -2.54 3.78
CA HIS A 45 4.28 -2.56 5.25
C HIS A 45 5.29 -1.53 5.78
N CYS A 46 6.47 -1.44 5.16
CA CYS A 46 7.47 -0.44 5.52
C CYS A 46 6.90 0.97 5.39
N LEU A 47 6.24 1.29 4.29
CA LEU A 47 5.65 2.61 4.05
C LEU A 47 4.56 2.95 5.06
N GLU A 48 3.62 2.04 5.31
CA GLU A 48 2.51 2.26 6.23
C GLU A 48 3.01 2.51 7.65
N VAL A 49 3.90 1.66 8.15
CA VAL A 49 4.46 1.80 9.50
C VAL A 49 5.33 3.03 9.62
N THR A 50 6.16 3.33 8.62
CA THR A 50 7.08 4.47 8.66
C THR A 50 6.32 5.80 8.58
N LEU A 51 5.32 5.94 7.69
CA LEU A 51 4.49 7.15 7.60
C LEU A 51 3.77 7.43 8.91
N ARG A 52 3.11 6.42 9.46
CA ARG A 52 2.40 6.53 10.74
C ARG A 52 3.31 7.01 11.85
N ASN A 53 4.44 6.35 12.01
CA ASN A 53 5.37 6.65 13.10
C ASN A 53 6.09 8.00 12.88
N ALA A 54 6.39 8.38 11.62
CA ALA A 54 6.97 9.68 11.32
C ALA A 54 6.03 10.83 11.65
N ILE A 55 4.74 10.70 11.35
CA ILE A 55 3.72 11.70 11.71
C ILE A 55 3.57 11.77 13.23
N ASP A 56 3.39 10.64 13.91
CA ASP A 56 3.25 10.61 15.38
C ASP A 56 4.48 11.19 16.08
N TYR A 57 5.67 10.79 15.66
CA TYR A 57 6.92 11.30 16.22
C TYR A 57 7.06 12.82 16.01
N SER A 58 6.77 13.30 14.80
CA SER A 58 6.92 14.73 14.47
C SER A 58 5.94 15.60 15.25
N ILE A 59 4.70 15.17 15.42
CA ILE A 59 3.71 15.89 16.24
C ILE A 59 4.18 16.01 17.69
N ARG A 60 4.80 14.97 18.24
CA ARG A 60 5.23 14.97 19.64
C ARG A 60 6.56 15.68 19.90
N HIS A 61 7.47 15.71 18.95
CA HIS A 61 8.86 16.15 19.18
C HIS A 61 9.27 17.38 18.40
N ALA A 62 8.69 17.63 17.22
CA ALA A 62 9.03 18.78 16.42
C ALA A 62 8.29 20.04 16.92
N ARG A 63 8.80 20.69 17.97
CA ARG A 63 8.25 21.96 18.46
C ARG A 63 8.29 23.00 17.36
N LEU A 64 7.14 23.56 17.02
CA LEU A 64 7.03 24.68 16.09
C LEU A 64 7.22 26.00 16.82
N PRO A 65 8.03 26.92 16.31
CA PRO A 65 8.11 28.27 16.83
C PRO A 65 6.73 28.93 16.81
N GLY A 66 6.25 29.39 17.96
CA GLY A 66 4.96 30.08 18.10
C GLY A 66 3.72 29.20 18.18
N ALA A 67 3.86 27.88 18.29
CA ALA A 67 2.76 26.95 18.53
C ALA A 67 2.35 26.82 20.01
N ALA A 68 2.50 27.88 20.77
CA ALA A 68 2.23 27.89 22.21
C ALA A 68 0.84 27.33 22.53
N GLY A 69 0.80 26.27 23.32
CA GLY A 69 -0.42 25.66 23.86
C GLY A 69 -1.14 24.65 22.96
N HIS A 70 -0.72 24.44 21.72
CA HIS A 70 -1.38 23.52 20.78
C HIS A 70 -0.64 22.19 20.59
N TRP A 71 0.58 22.07 21.04
CA TRP A 71 1.35 20.84 20.95
C TRP A 71 1.09 19.92 22.13
N ARG A 72 0.83 18.69 21.81
CA ARG A 72 0.89 17.60 22.77
C ARG A 72 2.19 16.86 22.61
N THR A 73 2.89 16.68 23.71
CA THR A 73 4.14 15.92 23.76
C THR A 73 3.91 14.43 24.02
N ASP A 74 2.65 14.04 24.20
CA ASP A 74 2.21 12.66 24.44
C ASP A 74 1.40 12.12 23.24
N THR A 75 1.20 10.81 23.21
CA THR A 75 0.44 10.11 22.17
C THR A 75 -1.06 10.44 22.15
N ASN A 76 -1.60 11.11 23.19
CA ASN A 76 -3.02 11.45 23.28
C ASN A 76 -3.45 12.55 22.30
N TRP A 77 -2.51 13.16 21.58
CA TRP A 77 -2.80 14.09 20.49
C TRP A 77 -3.82 13.50 19.50
N ILE A 78 -3.80 12.15 19.31
CA ILE A 78 -4.69 11.45 18.37
C ILE A 78 -6.17 11.63 18.73
N PHE A 79 -6.50 11.86 19.99
CA PHE A 79 -7.88 12.10 20.47
C PHE A 79 -8.31 13.56 20.36
N ASP A 80 -7.41 14.45 19.94
CA ASP A 80 -7.63 15.89 19.90
C ASP A 80 -7.46 16.48 18.47
N LEU A 81 -7.78 15.67 17.47
CA LEU A 81 -7.60 16.01 16.05
C LEU A 81 -8.24 17.32 15.60
N PRO A 82 -9.40 17.81 16.12
CA PRO A 82 -9.99 19.08 15.69
C PRO A 82 -9.07 20.28 15.83
N ARG A 83 -8.04 20.20 16.69
CA ARG A 83 -7.03 21.26 16.84
C ARG A 83 -6.11 21.40 15.64
N TYR A 84 -5.94 20.32 14.85
CA TYR A 84 -5.00 20.23 13.76
C TYR A 84 -5.67 20.39 12.39
N ILE A 85 -7.00 20.51 12.35
CA ILE A 85 -7.76 20.70 11.13
C ILE A 85 -7.78 22.20 10.78
N GLY A 86 -7.15 22.57 9.65
CA GLY A 86 -7.05 23.93 9.16
C GLY A 86 -8.36 24.43 8.58
N ASP A 87 -8.96 23.65 7.70
CA ASP A 87 -10.23 24.02 7.05
C ASP A 87 -11.42 23.43 7.80
N LYS A 88 -11.97 24.22 8.72
CA LYS A 88 -13.17 23.84 9.50
C LYS A 88 -14.45 23.76 8.64
N THR A 89 -14.43 24.26 7.41
CA THR A 89 -15.58 24.13 6.48
C THR A 89 -15.77 22.71 6.04
N TRP A 90 -14.69 21.93 5.99
CA TRP A 90 -14.69 20.50 5.70
C TRP A 90 -15.56 19.69 6.70
N ILE A 91 -15.53 20.02 8.00
CA ILE A 91 -16.40 19.40 9.01
C ILE A 91 -17.88 19.64 8.68
N ARG A 92 -18.21 20.75 8.01
CA ARG A 92 -19.58 21.06 7.57
C ARG A 92 -19.98 20.32 6.30
N GLN A 93 -19.04 20.00 5.43
CA GLN A 93 -19.33 19.32 4.16
C GLN A 93 -19.57 17.83 4.32
N ASN A 94 -18.92 17.18 5.28
CA ASN A 94 -19.14 15.76 5.62
C ASN A 94 -20.26 15.58 6.64
N LYS A 95 -21.40 16.22 6.42
CA LYS A 95 -22.56 16.18 7.28
C LYS A 95 -23.15 14.76 7.34
N ARG A 96 -22.90 14.04 8.43
CA ARG A 96 -23.66 12.86 8.79
C ARG A 96 -24.88 13.28 9.62
N TYR A 97 -26.01 12.68 9.33
CA TYR A 97 -27.18 12.87 10.17
C TYR A 97 -26.95 12.19 11.52
N LYS A 98 -27.25 12.89 12.62
CA LYS A 98 -27.43 12.22 13.90
C LYS A 98 -28.61 11.26 13.79
N ILE A 99 -28.42 10.07 14.33
CA ILE A 99 -29.44 9.02 14.35
C ILE A 99 -29.93 8.92 15.80
N ASP A 100 -31.23 8.84 15.98
CA ASP A 100 -31.85 8.61 17.30
C ASP A 100 -31.71 7.13 17.73
N ALA A 101 -32.21 6.80 18.93
CA ALA A 101 -32.16 5.43 19.45
C ALA A 101 -32.96 4.41 18.60
N ARG A 102 -33.81 4.88 17.70
CA ARG A 102 -34.63 4.05 16.78
C ARG A 102 -34.00 3.93 15.40
N GLY A 103 -32.80 4.48 15.18
CA GLY A 103 -32.10 4.45 13.87
C GLY A 103 -32.63 5.47 12.86
N GLN A 104 -33.50 6.41 13.28
CA GLN A 104 -34.04 7.45 12.41
C GLN A 104 -33.23 8.74 12.49
N LYS A 105 -33.31 9.58 11.44
CA LYS A 105 -32.66 10.89 11.45
C LYS A 105 -33.20 11.75 12.57
N LEU A 106 -32.33 12.19 13.47
CA LEU A 106 -32.72 13.12 14.51
C LEU A 106 -33.11 14.47 13.88
N MET A 107 -34.34 14.89 14.13
CA MET A 107 -34.90 16.17 13.67
C MET A 107 -34.98 17.16 14.82
N ARG A 108 -34.65 18.43 14.57
CA ARG A 108 -34.83 19.52 15.48
C ARG A 108 -35.42 20.72 14.72
N ASP A 109 -36.55 21.22 15.16
CA ASP A 109 -37.28 22.33 14.49
C ASP A 109 -37.51 22.06 12.99
N GLY A 110 -37.93 20.83 12.65
CA GLY A 110 -38.21 20.42 11.27
C GLY A 110 -36.94 20.24 10.40
N LYS A 111 -35.75 20.43 10.95
CA LYS A 111 -34.47 20.28 10.22
C LYS A 111 -33.66 19.10 10.78
N PRO A 112 -32.95 18.34 9.88
CA PRO A 112 -32.12 17.26 10.35
C PRO A 112 -30.91 17.80 11.15
N VAL A 113 -30.64 17.17 12.29
CA VAL A 113 -29.46 17.45 13.10
C VAL A 113 -28.27 16.71 12.53
N TYR A 114 -27.20 17.43 12.25
CA TYR A 114 -25.98 16.84 11.70
C TYR A 114 -24.98 16.52 12.82
N ASP A 115 -24.32 15.39 12.69
CA ASP A 115 -23.13 15.09 13.48
C ASP A 115 -21.95 15.88 12.87
N ARG A 116 -21.31 16.68 13.70
CA ARG A 116 -20.16 17.51 13.28
C ARG A 116 -18.82 16.80 13.51
N THR A 117 -18.84 15.50 13.63
CA THR A 117 -17.64 14.71 13.86
C THR A 117 -16.81 14.66 12.57
N ALA A 118 -15.53 14.94 12.68
CA ALA A 118 -14.60 14.75 11.55
C ALA A 118 -14.51 13.27 11.17
N TRP A 119 -14.20 12.98 9.91
CA TRP A 119 -14.03 11.60 9.45
C TRP A 119 -12.95 10.86 10.25
N GLU A 120 -11.88 11.53 10.63
CA GLU A 120 -10.79 11.01 11.43
C GLU A 120 -11.25 10.62 12.84
N GLU A 121 -12.09 11.44 13.46
CA GLU A 121 -12.68 11.13 14.78
C GLU A 121 -13.56 9.88 14.68
N ASP A 122 -14.30 9.73 13.57
CA ASP A 122 -15.07 8.53 13.28
C ASP A 122 -14.19 7.28 13.17
N CYS A 123 -13.06 7.38 12.48
CA CYS A 123 -12.09 6.29 12.36
C CYS A 123 -11.55 5.89 13.73
N ILE A 124 -11.15 6.87 14.55
CA ILE A 124 -10.65 6.65 15.91
C ILE A 124 -11.71 6.00 16.78
N ARG A 125 -12.95 6.47 16.71
CA ARG A 125 -14.09 5.91 17.46
C ARG A 125 -14.34 4.44 17.08
N LYS A 126 -14.32 4.12 15.78
CA LYS A 126 -14.47 2.74 15.28
C LYS A 126 -13.35 1.82 15.77
N VAL A 127 -12.10 2.26 15.67
CA VAL A 127 -10.94 1.52 16.17
C VAL A 127 -11.04 1.33 17.68
N SER A 128 -11.36 2.38 18.45
CA SER A 128 -11.54 2.33 19.89
C SER A 128 -12.65 1.35 20.30
N LYS A 129 -13.78 1.35 19.57
CA LYS A 129 -14.87 0.38 19.79
C LYS A 129 -14.41 -1.05 19.58
N ARG A 130 -13.66 -1.32 18.50
CA ARG A 130 -13.10 -2.65 18.21
C ARG A 130 -12.13 -3.12 19.30
N ILE A 131 -11.27 -2.22 19.79
CA ILE A 131 -10.32 -2.52 20.88
C ILE A 131 -11.07 -2.89 22.17
N ARG A 132 -12.12 -2.12 22.54
CA ARG A 132 -12.96 -2.42 23.71
C ARG A 132 -13.70 -3.75 23.55
N ALA A 133 -14.24 -4.04 22.38
CA ALA A 133 -14.90 -5.31 22.10
C ALA A 133 -13.96 -6.52 22.25
N ALA A 134 -12.65 -6.31 22.07
CA ALA A 134 -11.61 -7.32 22.33
C ALA A 134 -11.13 -7.32 23.82
N GLY A 135 -11.86 -6.68 24.74
CA GLY A 135 -11.53 -6.64 26.17
C GLY A 135 -10.33 -5.77 26.54
N LYS A 136 -9.90 -4.87 25.64
CA LYS A 136 -8.70 -4.05 25.85
C LYS A 136 -9.03 -2.57 26.00
N ALA A 137 -8.23 -1.84 26.80
CA ALA A 137 -8.33 -0.39 26.87
C ALA A 137 -7.85 0.26 25.55
N PRO A 138 -8.58 1.24 24.98
CA PRO A 138 -8.19 1.94 23.76
C PRO A 138 -7.15 3.02 24.08
N THR A 139 -5.93 2.61 24.43
CA THR A 139 -4.81 3.55 24.60
C THR A 139 -4.45 4.19 23.26
N ALA A 140 -3.78 5.34 23.30
CA ALA A 140 -3.37 6.05 22.08
C ALA A 140 -2.51 5.17 21.17
N GLU A 141 -1.55 4.41 21.71
CA GLU A 141 -0.69 3.50 20.95
C GLU A 141 -1.50 2.41 20.24
N ARG A 142 -2.49 1.83 20.93
CA ARG A 142 -3.36 0.80 20.31
C ARG A 142 -4.26 1.40 19.24
N VAL A 143 -4.75 2.62 19.44
CA VAL A 143 -5.55 3.32 18.44
C VAL A 143 -4.68 3.67 17.24
N ILE A 144 -3.53 4.29 17.44
CA ILE A 144 -2.56 4.64 16.40
C ILE A 144 -2.18 3.40 15.57
N SER A 145 -1.87 2.29 16.21
CA SER A 145 -1.52 1.03 15.51
C SER A 145 -2.70 0.38 14.80
N GLY A 146 -3.92 0.65 15.22
CA GLY A 146 -5.15 0.09 14.66
C GLY A 146 -5.75 0.88 13.49
N LEU A 147 -5.23 2.06 13.21
CA LEU A 147 -5.65 2.91 12.08
C LEU A 147 -4.95 2.45 10.79
N ASP A 148 -5.67 2.52 9.68
CA ASP A 148 -5.19 2.05 8.38
C ASP A 148 -4.34 3.10 7.63
N PHE A 149 -3.74 2.67 6.51
CA PHE A 149 -2.92 3.54 5.67
C PHE A 149 -3.70 4.74 5.11
N GLY A 150 -4.98 4.54 4.78
CA GLY A 150 -5.86 5.59 4.29
C GLY A 150 -6.03 6.73 5.31
N PHE A 151 -6.13 6.39 6.60
CA PHE A 151 -6.16 7.37 7.67
C PHE A 151 -4.90 8.24 7.67
N TRP A 152 -3.73 7.63 7.60
CA TRP A 152 -2.45 8.36 7.65
C TRP A 152 -2.19 9.21 6.41
N THR A 153 -2.55 8.72 5.23
CA THR A 153 -2.43 9.50 3.98
C THR A 153 -3.38 10.70 3.94
N ASN A 154 -4.51 10.63 4.66
CA ASN A 154 -5.46 11.74 4.75
C ASN A 154 -4.88 12.97 5.48
N PHE A 155 -3.89 12.78 6.37
CA PHE A 155 -3.18 13.91 6.98
C PHE A 155 -2.41 14.77 5.98
N LEU A 156 -2.08 14.22 4.80
CA LEU A 156 -1.39 14.97 3.75
C LEU A 156 -2.32 15.86 2.93
N THR A 157 -3.63 15.84 3.20
CA THR A 157 -4.61 16.66 2.49
C THR A 157 -4.55 18.13 2.92
N LYS A 158 -5.15 19.02 2.12
CA LYS A 158 -5.23 20.46 2.39
C LYS A 158 -5.91 20.81 3.72
N ASN A 159 -6.67 19.89 4.30
CA ASN A 159 -7.38 20.14 5.56
C ASN A 159 -6.41 20.42 6.74
N TYR A 160 -5.17 19.95 6.62
CA TYR A 160 -4.11 20.13 7.61
C TYR A 160 -3.05 21.16 7.16
N ASP A 161 -3.33 21.86 6.05
CA ASP A 161 -2.42 22.82 5.43
C ASP A 161 -3.00 24.23 5.56
N GLU A 162 -2.49 24.98 6.55
CA GLU A 162 -2.82 26.40 6.66
C GLU A 162 -1.57 27.22 7.00
N PRO A 163 -0.91 27.81 5.96
CA PRO A 163 0.34 28.55 6.13
C PRO A 163 0.24 29.77 7.09
N ARG A 164 -0.98 30.29 7.30
CA ARG A 164 -1.23 31.47 8.16
C ARG A 164 -1.38 31.10 9.65
N ASN A 165 -1.80 29.89 9.93
CA ASN A 165 -2.04 29.42 11.29
C ASN A 165 -0.97 28.41 11.70
N ARG A 166 -0.01 28.84 12.51
CA ARG A 166 1.11 28.01 12.98
C ARG A 166 0.70 26.84 13.90
N SER A 167 -0.58 26.68 14.18
CA SER A 167 -1.10 25.55 14.95
C SER A 167 -1.35 24.29 14.11
N LEU A 168 -1.18 24.35 12.78
CA LEU A 168 -1.44 23.25 11.87
C LEU A 168 -0.18 22.43 11.56
N LEU A 169 -0.40 21.24 10.98
CA LEU A 169 0.69 20.31 10.70
C LEU A 169 1.60 20.79 9.57
N TRP A 170 1.00 21.32 8.49
CA TRP A 170 1.72 21.70 7.29
C TRP A 170 1.69 23.21 7.05
N PRO A 171 2.75 23.76 6.45
CA PRO A 171 3.97 23.09 5.95
C PRO A 171 5.05 22.79 7.00
N GLN A 172 4.86 23.19 8.25
CA GLN A 172 5.92 23.25 9.27
C GLN A 172 6.53 21.87 9.61
N LEU A 173 5.70 20.79 9.64
CA LEU A 173 6.20 19.46 9.95
C LEU A 173 6.73 18.69 8.75
N LEU A 174 6.62 19.22 7.52
CA LEU A 174 7.11 18.50 6.33
C LEU A 174 8.58 18.08 6.46
N PRO A 175 9.52 18.94 6.89
CA PRO A 175 10.93 18.53 7.01
C PRO A 175 11.18 17.46 8.08
N SER A 176 10.32 17.41 9.12
CA SER A 176 10.44 16.40 10.18
C SER A 176 9.85 15.06 9.76
N VAL A 177 8.71 15.06 9.06
CA VAL A 177 8.04 13.83 8.59
C VAL A 177 8.74 13.25 7.37
N PHE A 178 9.30 14.11 6.50
CA PHE A 178 9.94 13.73 5.24
C PHE A 178 11.38 14.27 5.14
N PRO A 179 12.27 13.87 6.05
CA PRO A 179 13.64 14.42 6.10
C PRO A 179 14.48 14.08 4.86
N GLY A 180 14.12 13.06 4.10
CA GLY A 180 14.78 12.66 2.85
C GLY A 180 14.16 13.25 1.59
N ALA A 181 13.07 14.03 1.69
CA ALA A 181 12.50 14.68 0.53
C ALA A 181 13.38 15.86 0.05
N PRO A 182 13.39 16.18 -1.25
CA PRO A 182 14.05 17.38 -1.76
C PRO A 182 13.59 18.63 -1.01
N ALA A 183 14.54 19.53 -0.73
CA ALA A 183 14.25 20.77 -0.01
C ALA A 183 13.14 21.54 -0.73
N GLY A 184 12.15 22.04 0.04
CA GLY A 184 11.02 22.80 -0.51
C GLY A 184 9.94 21.95 -1.18
N THR A 185 9.99 20.60 -1.08
CA THR A 185 8.91 19.75 -1.61
C THR A 185 7.57 20.17 -1.02
N PRO A 186 6.61 20.62 -1.83
CA PRO A 186 5.34 21.11 -1.32
C PRO A 186 4.41 19.95 -0.93
N ARG A 187 3.52 20.19 0.05
CA ARG A 187 2.57 19.23 0.57
C ARG A 187 1.77 18.50 -0.53
N HIS A 188 1.28 19.23 -1.54
CA HIS A 188 0.43 18.64 -2.58
C HIS A 188 1.16 17.61 -3.46
N VAL A 189 2.48 17.71 -3.60
CA VAL A 189 3.31 16.70 -4.28
C VAL A 189 3.34 15.41 -3.47
N LEU A 190 3.50 15.52 -2.14
CA LEU A 190 3.43 14.39 -1.22
C LEU A 190 2.03 13.78 -1.21
N GLU A 191 0.99 14.61 -1.12
CA GLU A 191 -0.41 14.15 -1.19
C GLU A 191 -0.66 13.32 -2.45
N LYS A 192 -0.28 13.84 -3.64
CA LYS A 192 -0.45 13.12 -4.91
C LYS A 192 0.31 11.79 -4.91
N LYS A 193 1.56 11.76 -4.45
CA LYS A 193 2.37 10.55 -4.36
C LYS A 193 1.75 9.51 -3.43
N PHE A 194 1.39 9.89 -2.22
CA PHE A 194 0.80 8.96 -1.24
C PHE A 194 -0.62 8.52 -1.58
N THR A 195 -1.39 9.35 -2.30
CA THR A 195 -2.69 8.95 -2.85
C THR A 195 -2.53 7.80 -3.86
N ARG A 196 -1.59 7.91 -4.81
CA ARG A 196 -1.30 6.82 -5.75
C ARG A 196 -0.84 5.53 -5.06
N ILE A 197 -0.01 5.66 -4.02
CA ILE A 197 0.43 4.50 -3.22
C ILE A 197 -0.75 3.88 -2.47
N ARG A 198 -1.64 4.68 -1.91
CA ARG A 198 -2.86 4.21 -1.24
C ARG A 198 -3.78 3.46 -2.20
N ASP A 199 -3.96 3.97 -3.42
CA ASP A 199 -4.78 3.31 -4.43
C ASP A 199 -4.19 1.95 -4.83
N LEU A 200 -2.87 1.86 -4.96
CA LEU A 200 -2.17 0.59 -5.18
C LEU A 200 -2.32 -0.36 -3.98
N ARG A 201 -2.20 0.14 -2.75
CA ARG A 201 -2.45 -0.63 -1.52
C ARG A 201 -3.88 -1.19 -1.49
N ASN A 202 -4.86 -0.41 -1.90
CA ASN A 202 -6.25 -0.88 -1.96
C ASN A 202 -6.42 -2.01 -2.98
N ARG A 203 -5.79 -1.92 -4.16
CA ARG A 203 -5.77 -3.03 -5.12
C ARG A 203 -5.13 -4.29 -4.55
N LEU A 204 -4.00 -4.16 -3.82
CA LEU A 204 -3.37 -5.27 -3.12
C LEU A 204 -4.31 -5.92 -2.09
N ALA A 205 -5.00 -5.11 -1.28
CA ALA A 205 -5.92 -5.59 -0.24
C ALA A 205 -7.19 -6.24 -0.81
N HIS A 206 -7.64 -5.81 -1.99
CA HIS A 206 -8.80 -6.35 -2.69
C HIS A 206 -8.45 -7.45 -3.70
N HIS A 207 -7.19 -7.89 -3.73
CA HIS A 207 -6.68 -8.92 -4.65
C HIS A 207 -6.96 -8.60 -6.12
N GLU A 208 -6.88 -7.31 -6.48
CA GLU A 208 -7.05 -6.83 -7.84
C GLU A 208 -5.76 -6.98 -8.66
N ALA A 209 -5.87 -6.77 -9.97
CA ALA A 209 -4.71 -6.76 -10.86
C ALA A 209 -3.85 -5.50 -10.62
N VAL A 210 -2.69 -5.67 -9.96
CA VAL A 210 -1.79 -4.55 -9.60
C VAL A 210 -1.11 -3.92 -10.81
N TRP A 211 -1.06 -4.62 -11.94
CA TRP A 211 -0.50 -4.19 -13.21
C TRP A 211 -1.49 -3.45 -14.12
N LYS A 212 -2.81 -3.46 -13.80
CA LYS A 212 -3.85 -2.81 -14.60
C LYS A 212 -3.91 -1.33 -14.25
N PHE A 213 -3.33 -0.49 -15.08
CA PHE A 213 -3.37 0.97 -14.96
C PHE A 213 -4.42 1.56 -15.90
N GLN A 214 -4.79 2.80 -15.65
CA GLN A 214 -5.67 3.61 -16.49
C GLN A 214 -4.88 4.79 -17.06
N GLU A 215 -5.33 5.32 -18.19
CA GLU A 215 -4.85 6.60 -18.68
C GLU A 215 -5.24 7.70 -17.68
N GLU A 216 -4.39 8.70 -17.53
CA GLU A 216 -4.73 9.87 -16.72
C GLU A 216 -5.52 10.86 -17.58
N ASP A 217 -6.58 11.43 -17.01
CA ASP A 217 -7.29 12.56 -17.60
C ASP A 217 -6.29 13.74 -17.75
N PRO A 218 -6.15 14.33 -18.94
CA PRO A 218 -5.12 15.33 -19.20
C PRO A 218 -5.33 16.65 -18.44
N VAL A 219 -6.55 16.92 -17.98
CA VAL A 219 -6.88 18.15 -17.25
C VAL A 219 -6.73 17.95 -15.74
N THR A 220 -7.29 16.88 -15.21
CA THR A 220 -7.33 16.65 -13.76
C THR A 220 -6.18 15.79 -13.27
N GLY A 221 -5.53 15.01 -14.15
CA GLY A 221 -4.54 14.00 -13.80
C GLY A 221 -5.10 12.83 -13.00
N ALA A 222 -6.44 12.69 -12.97
CA ALA A 222 -7.12 11.56 -12.33
C ALA A 222 -7.16 10.35 -13.28
N PRO A 223 -7.14 9.11 -12.74
CA PRO A 223 -7.29 7.91 -13.57
C PRO A 223 -8.66 7.87 -14.26
N ASP A 224 -8.68 7.69 -15.58
CA ASP A 224 -9.90 7.43 -16.34
C ASP A 224 -10.17 5.92 -16.38
N TYR A 225 -11.11 5.47 -15.57
CA TYR A 225 -11.44 4.03 -15.44
C TYR A 225 -12.04 3.41 -16.71
N ASN A 226 -12.48 4.23 -17.67
CA ASN A 226 -12.99 3.76 -18.97
C ASN A 226 -11.86 3.56 -19.99
N ARG A 227 -10.65 4.02 -19.69
CA ARG A 227 -9.50 3.98 -20.61
C ARG A 227 -8.32 3.22 -19.97
N PRO A 228 -8.37 1.87 -19.96
CA PRO A 228 -7.26 1.08 -19.45
C PRO A 228 -6.05 1.20 -20.38
N VAL A 229 -4.86 1.19 -19.78
CA VAL A 229 -3.61 1.08 -20.54
C VAL A 229 -3.46 -0.36 -21.04
N TYR A 230 -3.36 -0.55 -22.34
CA TYR A 230 -3.31 -1.86 -22.96
C TYR A 230 -1.88 -2.34 -23.19
N GLY A 231 -1.70 -3.66 -23.08
CA GLY A 231 -0.49 -4.37 -23.44
C GLY A 231 0.51 -4.55 -22.31
N LEU A 232 1.26 -5.66 -22.40
CA LEU A 232 2.20 -6.09 -21.38
C LEU A 232 3.32 -5.06 -21.13
N GLN A 233 3.92 -4.54 -22.18
CA GLN A 233 5.07 -3.62 -22.04
C GLN A 233 4.68 -2.35 -21.29
N ALA A 234 3.56 -1.72 -21.66
CA ALA A 234 3.07 -0.51 -20.99
C ALA A 234 2.69 -0.81 -19.52
N SER A 235 2.01 -1.93 -19.28
CA SER A 235 1.65 -2.37 -17.92
C SER A 235 2.87 -2.61 -17.04
N LEU A 236 3.91 -3.30 -17.55
CA LEU A 236 5.16 -3.53 -16.80
C LEU A 236 5.90 -2.22 -16.52
N GLN A 237 5.93 -1.30 -17.48
CA GLN A 237 6.59 0.00 -17.32
C GLN A 237 5.93 0.82 -16.21
N LEU A 238 4.59 0.88 -16.19
CA LEU A 238 3.83 1.58 -15.16
C LEU A 238 3.94 0.89 -13.80
N LEU A 239 3.94 -0.43 -13.76
CA LEU A 239 4.13 -1.20 -12.52
C LEU A 239 5.50 -0.94 -11.89
N ARG A 240 6.56 -0.92 -12.70
CA ARG A 240 7.92 -0.57 -12.24
C ARG A 240 8.03 0.89 -11.79
N ARG A 241 7.33 1.81 -12.47
CA ARG A 241 7.27 3.21 -12.06
C ARG A 241 6.58 3.34 -10.69
N ALA A 242 5.44 2.66 -10.49
CA ALA A 242 4.75 2.66 -9.21
C ALA A 242 5.62 2.08 -8.08
N TRP A 243 6.37 1.02 -8.35
CA TRP A 243 7.35 0.47 -7.41
C TRP A 243 8.46 1.46 -7.06
N LYS A 244 9.03 2.14 -8.07
CA LYS A 244 10.04 3.18 -7.86
C LYS A 244 9.48 4.35 -7.04
N ASP A 245 8.24 4.77 -7.28
CA ASP A 245 7.57 5.81 -6.51
C ASP A 245 7.39 5.42 -5.03
N MET A 246 7.14 4.13 -4.75
CA MET A 246 7.06 3.59 -3.39
C MET A 246 8.42 3.60 -2.69
N LEU A 247 9.49 3.16 -3.37
CA LEU A 247 10.86 3.20 -2.82
C LEU A 247 11.30 4.65 -2.54
N GLU A 248 11.01 5.56 -3.45
CA GLU A 248 11.30 6.98 -3.28
C GLU A 248 10.50 7.57 -2.11
N ALA A 249 9.22 7.22 -1.96
CA ALA A 249 8.42 7.65 -0.81
C ALA A 249 9.01 7.14 0.52
N LEU A 250 9.51 5.90 0.56
CA LEU A 250 10.20 5.37 1.74
C LEU A 250 11.51 6.13 2.02
N SER A 251 12.28 6.46 0.98
CA SER A 251 13.52 7.25 1.14
C SER A 251 13.23 8.66 1.64
N TRP A 252 12.12 9.28 1.23
CA TRP A 252 11.69 10.59 1.72
C TRP A 252 11.27 10.55 3.18
N LEU A 253 10.57 9.50 3.62
CA LEU A 253 10.20 9.29 5.01
C LEU A 253 11.40 8.98 5.91
N SER A 254 12.29 8.11 5.44
CA SER A 254 13.48 7.69 6.19
C SER A 254 14.54 7.09 5.27
N PRO A 255 15.63 7.83 4.96
CA PRO A 255 16.75 7.28 4.20
C PRO A 255 17.35 6.02 4.81
N ALA A 256 17.45 5.96 6.15
CA ALA A 256 17.97 4.78 6.86
C ALA A 256 17.05 3.55 6.67
N ARG A 257 15.73 3.74 6.76
CA ARG A 257 14.76 2.64 6.56
C ARG A 257 14.77 2.14 5.12
N HIS A 258 14.92 3.06 4.14
CA HIS A 258 15.08 2.70 2.74
C HIS A 258 16.36 1.88 2.51
N ALA A 259 17.50 2.33 3.06
CA ALA A 259 18.76 1.59 2.95
C ALA A 259 18.67 0.19 3.57
N ALA A 260 18.05 0.05 4.75
CA ALA A 260 17.81 -1.24 5.40
C ALA A 260 16.96 -2.16 4.53
N PHE A 261 15.84 -1.65 3.97
CA PHE A 261 14.95 -2.42 3.08
C PHE A 261 15.69 -2.97 1.85
N LEU A 262 16.57 -2.17 1.24
CA LEU A 262 17.38 -2.63 0.12
C LEU A 262 18.43 -3.66 0.55
N ALA A 263 19.07 -3.48 1.71
CA ALA A 263 20.06 -4.42 2.24
C ALA A 263 19.44 -5.80 2.57
N GLU A 264 18.16 -5.85 2.97
CA GLU A 264 17.40 -7.08 3.22
C GLU A 264 17.06 -7.85 1.92
N GLY A 265 17.22 -7.25 0.73
CA GLY A 265 17.02 -7.88 -0.57
C GLY A 265 15.58 -8.13 -0.98
N HIS A 266 14.59 -7.62 -0.23
CA HIS A 266 13.16 -7.80 -0.56
C HIS A 266 12.76 -7.25 -1.93
N HIS A 267 13.47 -6.22 -2.43
CA HIS A 267 13.24 -5.61 -3.73
C HIS A 267 13.56 -6.56 -4.90
N LEU A 268 14.53 -7.45 -4.74
CA LEU A 268 15.00 -8.34 -5.81
C LEU A 268 13.91 -9.25 -6.34
N ARG A 269 13.01 -9.71 -5.46
CA ARG A 269 11.89 -10.56 -5.85
C ARG A 269 10.91 -9.81 -6.77
N PHE A 270 10.57 -8.57 -6.46
CA PHE A 270 9.71 -7.75 -7.32
C PHE A 270 10.39 -7.48 -8.66
N GLU A 271 11.66 -7.12 -8.66
CA GLU A 271 12.42 -6.82 -9.87
C GLU A 271 12.50 -8.02 -10.83
N ALA A 272 12.66 -9.23 -10.29
CA ALA A 272 12.63 -10.46 -11.09
C ALA A 272 11.25 -10.73 -11.69
N LEU A 273 10.18 -10.55 -10.90
CA LEU A 273 8.80 -10.85 -11.32
C LEU A 273 8.21 -9.79 -12.27
N ALA A 274 8.53 -8.51 -12.06
CA ALA A 274 8.01 -7.40 -12.88
C ALA A 274 8.74 -7.28 -14.22
N THR A 275 8.95 -8.41 -14.90
CA THR A 275 9.62 -8.53 -16.20
C THR A 275 8.77 -9.39 -17.15
N HIS A 276 9.07 -9.31 -18.44
CA HIS A 276 8.49 -10.22 -19.43
C HIS A 276 8.79 -11.69 -19.08
N ASP A 277 10.04 -12.00 -18.74
CA ASP A 277 10.47 -13.35 -18.38
C ASP A 277 9.82 -13.81 -17.06
N GLY A 278 9.64 -12.89 -16.10
CA GLY A 278 8.89 -13.14 -14.87
C GLY A 278 7.46 -13.58 -15.15
N LEU A 279 6.75 -12.94 -16.09
CA LEU A 279 5.43 -13.37 -16.52
C LEU A 279 5.47 -14.70 -17.28
N LEU A 280 6.41 -14.88 -18.22
CA LEU A 280 6.55 -16.11 -18.99
C LEU A 280 6.78 -17.35 -18.12
N SER A 281 7.41 -17.19 -16.96
CA SER A 281 7.60 -18.29 -16.00
C SER A 281 6.27 -18.84 -15.44
N PHE A 282 5.18 -18.06 -15.53
CA PHE A 282 3.84 -18.46 -15.07
C PHE A 282 2.91 -18.85 -16.23
N THR A 283 3.08 -18.25 -17.42
CA THR A 283 2.26 -18.54 -18.62
C THR A 283 2.85 -19.62 -19.49
N GLY A 284 4.16 -19.86 -19.40
CA GLY A 284 4.82 -20.96 -20.11
C GLY A 284 4.31 -22.34 -19.66
N ARG A 285 4.28 -23.29 -20.58
CA ARG A 285 3.78 -24.64 -20.33
C ARG A 285 4.54 -25.32 -19.20
N ALA A 286 3.78 -25.72 -18.18
CA ALA A 286 4.17 -26.58 -17.07
C ALA A 286 5.48 -26.15 -16.36
N GLN A 287 5.31 -25.53 -15.21
CA GLN A 287 6.37 -25.42 -14.22
C GLN A 287 6.72 -26.85 -13.75
N LEU A 288 7.62 -27.49 -14.47
CA LEU A 288 8.08 -28.82 -14.09
C LEU A 288 8.92 -28.69 -12.83
N MET A 289 8.47 -29.32 -11.74
CA MET A 289 9.28 -29.47 -10.57
C MET A 289 10.39 -30.50 -10.89
N HIS A 290 11.64 -30.06 -10.78
CA HIS A 290 12.81 -30.94 -10.95
C HIS A 290 13.40 -31.27 -9.60
N ASP A 291 13.57 -32.55 -9.34
CA ASP A 291 14.33 -33.04 -8.19
C ASP A 291 15.83 -33.03 -8.54
N LEU A 292 16.61 -32.29 -7.77
CA LEU A 292 18.05 -32.25 -7.91
C LEU A 292 18.73 -32.69 -6.61
N ASN A 293 19.67 -33.64 -6.73
CA ASN A 293 20.49 -34.07 -5.62
C ASN A 293 21.81 -33.30 -5.62
N VAL A 294 21.96 -32.37 -4.68
CA VAL A 294 23.09 -31.42 -4.60
C VAL A 294 24.47 -32.10 -4.36
N ARG A 295 24.51 -33.38 -4.03
CA ARG A 295 25.78 -34.11 -3.84
C ARG A 295 26.50 -34.48 -5.15
N ARG A 296 25.84 -34.37 -6.30
CA ARG A 296 26.40 -34.77 -7.60
C ARG A 296 26.79 -33.54 -8.42
N SER A 297 28.04 -33.45 -8.87
CA SER A 297 28.52 -32.32 -9.68
C SER A 297 27.74 -32.15 -11.00
N LYS A 298 27.27 -33.26 -11.60
CA LYS A 298 26.40 -33.25 -12.78
C LYS A 298 25.05 -32.58 -12.49
N GLU A 299 24.53 -32.69 -11.24
CA GLU A 299 23.29 -32.10 -10.79
C GLU A 299 23.44 -30.59 -10.59
N ASN A 300 24.62 -30.08 -10.20
CA ASN A 300 24.87 -28.64 -10.10
C ASN A 300 24.73 -27.92 -11.46
N ARG A 301 25.15 -28.57 -12.55
CA ARG A 301 24.94 -28.04 -13.89
C ARG A 301 23.47 -28.01 -14.28
N LYS A 302 22.68 -29.02 -13.87
CA LYS A 302 21.23 -29.03 -14.06
C LYS A 302 20.55 -27.95 -13.23
N LEU A 303 21.02 -27.70 -11.99
CA LEU A 303 20.55 -26.63 -11.13
C LEU A 303 20.72 -25.27 -11.82
N LEU A 304 21.93 -24.95 -12.25
CA LEU A 304 22.21 -23.68 -12.94
C LEU A 304 21.38 -23.52 -14.21
N ARG A 305 21.22 -24.59 -15.00
CA ARG A 305 20.36 -24.57 -16.19
C ARG A 305 18.89 -24.37 -15.83
N GLY A 306 18.40 -25.05 -14.79
CA GLY A 306 17.02 -24.93 -14.30
C GLY A 306 16.72 -23.54 -13.78
N LEU A 307 17.65 -22.92 -13.05
CA LEU A 307 17.53 -21.53 -12.59
C LEU A 307 17.48 -20.56 -13.77
N GLY A 308 18.34 -20.73 -14.77
CA GLY A 308 18.31 -19.92 -16.00
C GLY A 308 17.02 -20.10 -16.83
N GLN A 309 16.33 -21.24 -16.67
CA GLN A 309 15.04 -21.51 -17.31
C GLN A 309 13.84 -21.16 -16.41
N GLN A 310 14.07 -20.54 -15.26
CA GLN A 310 13.06 -20.14 -14.27
C GLN A 310 12.12 -21.28 -13.83
N LYS A 311 12.64 -22.51 -13.70
CA LYS A 311 11.88 -23.68 -13.27
C LYS A 311 11.82 -23.77 -11.77
N ILE A 312 10.79 -24.46 -11.26
CA ILE A 312 10.73 -24.85 -9.85
C ILE A 312 11.71 -26.03 -9.66
N ILE A 313 12.63 -25.86 -8.73
CA ILE A 313 13.68 -26.83 -8.44
C ILE A 313 13.58 -27.26 -7.00
N ARG A 314 13.49 -28.55 -6.75
CA ARG A 314 13.55 -29.15 -5.43
C ARG A 314 14.95 -29.70 -5.19
N LEU A 315 15.67 -29.09 -4.25
CA LEU A 315 16.97 -29.58 -3.83
C LEU A 315 16.79 -30.66 -2.77
N THR A 316 17.38 -31.81 -3.02
CA THR A 316 17.29 -32.97 -2.10
C THR A 316 18.68 -33.42 -1.67
N SER A 317 18.81 -33.90 -0.43
CA SER A 317 19.98 -34.62 0.05
C SER A 317 19.52 -35.93 0.65
N ARG A 318 19.92 -37.04 0.05
CA ARG A 318 19.34 -38.38 0.30
C ARG A 318 17.82 -38.31 0.04
N THR A 319 17.03 -38.62 1.07
CA THR A 319 15.57 -38.60 1.03
C THR A 319 14.97 -37.28 1.56
N ARG A 320 15.81 -36.38 2.07
CA ARG A 320 15.35 -35.14 2.70
C ARG A 320 15.36 -33.96 1.71
N ILE A 321 14.25 -33.23 1.64
CA ILE A 321 14.18 -31.95 0.91
C ILE A 321 14.90 -30.91 1.76
N ILE A 322 15.86 -30.17 1.11
CA ILE A 322 16.65 -29.13 1.74
C ILE A 322 16.07 -27.76 1.42
N ALA A 323 15.70 -27.55 0.15
CA ALA A 323 15.17 -26.28 -0.31
C ALA A 323 14.28 -26.48 -1.53
N ILE A 324 13.36 -25.56 -1.74
CA ILE A 324 12.59 -25.37 -2.98
C ILE A 324 12.92 -23.98 -3.50
N ILE A 325 13.34 -23.90 -4.76
CA ILE A 325 13.69 -22.66 -5.45
C ILE A 325 12.78 -22.52 -6.65
N GLY A 326 12.14 -21.38 -6.80
CA GLY A 326 11.28 -21.06 -7.94
C GLY A 326 11.48 -19.63 -8.39
N PRO A 327 10.86 -19.21 -9.49
CA PRO A 327 11.01 -17.85 -10.03
C PRO A 327 10.57 -16.77 -9.05
N ASP A 328 9.67 -17.09 -8.14
CA ASP A 328 9.06 -16.16 -7.20
C ASP A 328 9.34 -16.49 -5.73
N PHE A 329 10.07 -17.57 -5.43
CA PHE A 329 10.36 -17.93 -4.05
C PHE A 329 11.63 -18.78 -3.89
N ILE A 330 12.27 -18.63 -2.73
CA ILE A 330 13.27 -19.53 -2.19
C ILE A 330 12.78 -19.96 -0.81
N ARG A 331 12.61 -21.24 -0.59
CA ARG A 331 12.23 -21.81 0.71
C ARG A 331 13.25 -22.85 1.14
N THR A 332 13.95 -22.57 2.23
CA THR A 332 14.75 -23.56 2.98
C THR A 332 13.84 -24.27 3.97
N LEU A 333 13.94 -25.58 4.02
CA LEU A 333 13.17 -26.45 4.91
C LEU A 333 14.05 -27.09 5.98
#